data_6bb14c1c281207d4edb84a2a5cac2883
#
_entry.id   6bb14c1c281207d4edb84a2a5cac2883
#
_cell.length_a   1.000
_cell.length_b   1.000
_cell.length_c   1.000
_cell.angle_alpha   90.00
_cell.angle_beta   90.00
_cell.angle_gamma   90.00
#
_symmetry.space_group_name_H-M   'P 1'
#
loop_
_entity.id
_entity.type
_entity.pdbx_description
1 polymer ?
#
loop_
_entity_poly.entity_id
_entity_poly.type
_entity_poly.pdbx_seq_one_letter_code
_entity_poly.pdbx_strand_id
1 'polypeptide(L)'
;MTDSIDLIGYIDSTGIPYKIRSSNKGNQIALQYCPYCEQGQKGDFSHFYFSQDTQTFYCQKCGIKGNLYRFKLDRGDVSPVTKSREIKYERPKENKSLTSEVDKFYSWYQKERGINSEILEKYKVGFTKRDGKNVIAYQYYDQKGVLFNRKYRTEDKKFWTEKDAESNFYGLQFIDLKKKYLIVCEGEDDLHALVQYGFENVLSVPYGAGNYSPAMDRIIKQVDEIFLCFDNDPTGQEGARKFAEKAGLPKCKNVILPFKDARECLLQQVHKDQIEFDIASAQQFRHEEIVKANDLKDDFMKFIRDEGRLSGRAIRMPEFNKIVGGIRTSELTILTGYTGRGKTTFAYNFVRWAEEIGSK
;
A
#
# COMPACT_ATOMS: atom_id res chain seq x y z
N MET A 1 -19.59 -20.13 -20.62
CA MET A 1 -20.89 -19.46 -20.60
C MET A 1 -20.88 -18.60 -19.35
N THR A 2 -20.73 -17.29 -19.48
CA THR A 2 -20.79 -16.35 -18.35
C THR A 2 -22.27 -16.12 -18.10
N ASP A 3 -22.79 -16.63 -16.98
CA ASP A 3 -24.08 -16.21 -16.47
C ASP A 3 -24.09 -14.69 -16.34
N SER A 4 -24.79 -14.02 -17.24
CA SER A 4 -25.07 -12.60 -17.13
C SER A 4 -25.96 -12.45 -15.89
N ILE A 5 -25.34 -12.06 -14.79
CA ILE A 5 -26.06 -11.79 -13.54
C ILE A 5 -27.00 -10.63 -13.83
N ASP A 6 -28.30 -10.90 -13.79
CA ASP A 6 -29.34 -9.88 -13.96
C ASP A 6 -29.22 -8.86 -12.82
N LEU A 7 -28.69 -7.67 -13.15
CA LEU A 7 -28.51 -6.56 -12.20
C LEU A 7 -29.87 -6.14 -11.60
N ILE A 8 -30.92 -6.10 -12.41
CA ILE A 8 -32.25 -5.66 -11.98
C ILE A 8 -32.84 -6.68 -11.01
N GLY A 9 -32.84 -7.98 -11.37
CA GLY A 9 -33.32 -9.03 -10.49
C GLY A 9 -32.58 -9.11 -9.16
N TYR A 10 -31.29 -8.79 -9.16
CA TYR A 10 -30.55 -8.69 -7.89
C TYR A 10 -30.96 -7.47 -7.06
N ILE A 11 -31.10 -6.30 -7.68
CA ILE A 11 -31.55 -5.07 -6.94
C ILE A 11 -32.95 -5.29 -6.36
N ASP A 12 -33.86 -5.91 -7.11
CA ASP A 12 -35.19 -6.31 -6.61
C ASP A 12 -35.08 -7.16 -5.35
N SER A 13 -34.18 -8.13 -5.34
CA SER A 13 -33.98 -8.99 -4.16
C SER A 13 -33.45 -8.25 -2.92
N THR A 14 -32.82 -7.07 -3.08
CA THR A 14 -32.35 -6.25 -1.96
C THR A 14 -33.45 -5.52 -1.22
N GLY A 15 -34.62 -5.38 -1.82
CA GLY A 15 -35.74 -4.57 -1.29
C GLY A 15 -35.51 -3.06 -1.32
N ILE A 16 -34.41 -2.56 -1.88
CA ILE A 16 -34.13 -1.12 -2.00
C ILE A 16 -34.92 -0.55 -3.19
N PRO A 17 -35.82 0.41 -2.97
CA PRO A 17 -36.54 1.02 -4.06
C PRO A 17 -35.60 1.71 -5.06
N TYR A 18 -35.88 1.60 -6.34
CA TYR A 18 -35.08 2.20 -7.40
C TYR A 18 -35.93 2.79 -8.54
N LYS A 19 -35.28 3.58 -9.37
CA LYS A 19 -35.83 4.10 -10.64
C LYS A 19 -34.82 3.89 -11.76
N ILE A 20 -35.31 3.50 -12.93
CA ILE A 20 -34.48 3.43 -14.14
C ILE A 20 -34.52 4.80 -14.81
N ARG A 21 -33.36 5.34 -15.17
CA ARG A 21 -33.21 6.62 -15.88
C ARG A 21 -32.37 6.36 -17.14
N SER A 22 -32.86 6.86 -18.26
CA SER A 22 -32.08 6.89 -19.51
C SER A 22 -31.18 8.11 -19.53
N SER A 23 -29.91 7.92 -19.90
CA SER A 23 -28.93 8.98 -20.08
C SER A 23 -28.20 8.81 -21.43
N ASN A 24 -27.52 9.86 -21.90
CA ASN A 24 -26.67 9.78 -23.10
C ASN A 24 -25.50 8.76 -22.98
N LYS A 25 -25.29 8.20 -21.79
CA LYS A 25 -24.23 7.20 -21.49
C LYS A 25 -24.82 5.82 -21.12
N GLY A 26 -26.04 5.50 -21.56
CA GLY A 26 -26.73 4.26 -21.24
C GLY A 26 -27.75 4.40 -20.09
N ASN A 27 -28.42 3.30 -19.77
CA ASN A 27 -29.41 3.27 -18.70
C ASN A 27 -28.73 3.21 -17.33
N GLN A 28 -29.31 3.98 -16.39
CA GLN A 28 -28.87 4.03 -14.99
C GLN A 28 -29.99 3.60 -14.06
N ILE A 29 -29.65 2.81 -13.05
CA ILE A 29 -30.55 2.42 -11.98
C ILE A 29 -30.21 3.28 -10.76
N ALA A 30 -31.11 4.22 -10.43
CA ALA A 30 -30.97 5.13 -9.29
C ALA A 30 -31.63 4.50 -8.06
N LEU A 31 -30.87 4.17 -7.02
CA LEU A 31 -31.42 3.69 -5.75
C LEU A 31 -31.98 4.84 -4.94
N GLN A 32 -33.00 4.56 -4.12
CA GLN A 32 -33.64 5.55 -3.26
C GLN A 32 -32.65 6.18 -2.27
N TYR A 33 -31.71 5.40 -1.75
CA TYR A 33 -30.67 5.82 -0.83
C TYR A 33 -29.36 5.06 -1.10
N CYS A 34 -28.26 5.57 -0.57
CA CYS A 34 -26.98 4.90 -0.61
C CYS A 34 -26.84 3.96 0.59
N PRO A 35 -26.62 2.66 0.38
CA PRO A 35 -26.47 1.69 1.50
C PRO A 35 -25.20 1.90 2.33
N TYR A 36 -24.25 2.69 1.85
CA TYR A 36 -22.98 2.93 2.51
C TYR A 36 -22.94 4.19 3.38
N CYS A 37 -23.72 5.20 3.05
CA CYS A 37 -23.76 6.45 3.83
C CYS A 37 -25.15 6.80 4.37
N GLU A 38 -26.13 5.93 4.19
CA GLU A 38 -27.52 6.06 4.68
C GLU A 38 -28.18 7.42 4.43
N GLN A 39 -27.60 8.23 3.55
CA GLN A 39 -28.13 9.53 3.17
C GLN A 39 -29.10 9.38 2.00
N GLY A 40 -30.27 9.99 2.12
CA GLY A 40 -31.34 9.93 1.10
C GLY A 40 -32.54 9.07 1.48
N GLN A 41 -32.76 8.76 2.75
CA GLN A 41 -33.94 8.00 3.23
C GLN A 41 -35.31 8.62 2.88
N LYS A 42 -35.32 9.84 2.39
CA LYS A 42 -36.54 10.56 2.01
C LYS A 42 -36.86 10.49 0.50
N GLY A 43 -36.41 9.48 -0.21
CA GLY A 43 -36.92 9.15 -1.53
C GLY A 43 -36.44 10.04 -2.70
N ASP A 44 -35.22 10.57 -2.62
CA ASP A 44 -34.76 11.51 -3.65
C ASP A 44 -34.18 10.83 -4.90
N PHE A 45 -33.76 9.54 -4.85
CA PHE A 45 -33.16 8.80 -5.96
C PHE A 45 -32.02 9.56 -6.67
N SER A 46 -31.30 10.45 -5.98
CA SER A 46 -30.55 11.53 -6.63
C SER A 46 -29.03 11.34 -6.58
N HIS A 47 -28.51 10.37 -5.84
CA HIS A 47 -27.07 10.35 -5.56
C HIS A 47 -26.37 9.00 -5.62
N PHE A 48 -27.09 7.88 -5.67
CA PHE A 48 -26.49 6.55 -5.82
C PHE A 48 -27.02 5.86 -7.08
N TYR A 49 -26.11 5.52 -7.99
CA TYR A 49 -26.47 5.00 -9.31
C TYR A 49 -25.67 3.75 -9.64
N PHE A 50 -26.34 2.78 -10.28
CA PHE A 50 -25.69 1.72 -11.06
C PHE A 50 -25.78 2.06 -12.55
N SER A 51 -24.69 1.82 -13.29
CA SER A 51 -24.74 1.70 -14.75
C SER A 51 -25.25 0.31 -15.12
N GLN A 52 -26.29 0.22 -15.92
CA GLN A 52 -26.85 -1.06 -16.34
C GLN A 52 -25.88 -1.83 -17.25
N ASP A 53 -25.16 -1.12 -18.11
CA ASP A 53 -24.26 -1.70 -19.10
C ASP A 53 -22.96 -2.24 -18.48
N THR A 54 -22.35 -1.45 -17.56
CA THR A 54 -21.05 -1.80 -16.95
C THR A 54 -21.20 -2.47 -15.60
N GLN A 55 -22.41 -2.51 -15.02
CA GLN A 55 -22.71 -3.01 -13.68
C GLN A 55 -21.84 -2.34 -12.58
N THR A 56 -21.38 -1.12 -12.82
CA THR A 56 -20.62 -0.33 -11.84
C THR A 56 -21.53 0.64 -11.12
N PHE A 57 -21.22 0.92 -9.85
CA PHE A 57 -21.95 1.90 -9.04
C PHE A 57 -21.09 3.06 -8.60
N TYR A 58 -21.76 4.18 -8.31
CA TYR A 58 -21.15 5.37 -7.75
C TYR A 58 -22.16 6.14 -6.88
N CYS A 59 -21.69 6.62 -5.72
CA CYS A 59 -22.42 7.54 -4.86
C CYS A 59 -21.84 8.95 -4.96
N GLN A 60 -22.62 9.92 -5.36
CA GLN A 60 -22.18 11.33 -5.46
C GLN A 60 -21.96 12.00 -4.10
N LYS A 61 -22.55 11.50 -3.01
CA LYS A 61 -22.42 12.09 -1.66
C LYS A 61 -21.18 11.57 -0.92
N CYS A 62 -20.99 10.24 -0.84
CA CYS A 62 -19.87 9.69 -0.11
C CYS A 62 -18.68 9.26 -0.99
N GLY A 63 -18.80 9.41 -2.32
CA GLY A 63 -17.74 9.09 -3.28
C GLY A 63 -17.47 7.60 -3.48
N ILE A 64 -18.18 6.70 -2.77
CA ILE A 64 -17.98 5.27 -2.93
C ILE A 64 -18.29 4.81 -4.35
N LYS A 65 -17.46 3.94 -4.88
CA LYS A 65 -17.58 3.34 -6.20
C LYS A 65 -17.16 1.90 -6.22
N GLY A 66 -17.70 1.11 -7.13
CA GLY A 66 -17.38 -0.30 -7.29
C GLY A 66 -18.20 -0.94 -8.40
N ASN A 67 -18.20 -2.28 -8.43
CA ASN A 67 -19.03 -3.08 -9.33
C ASN A 67 -20.06 -3.90 -8.55
N LEU A 68 -20.97 -4.56 -9.25
CA LEU A 68 -22.02 -5.39 -8.65
C LEU A 68 -21.47 -6.47 -7.72
N TYR A 69 -20.34 -7.08 -8.05
CA TYR A 69 -19.71 -8.09 -7.19
C TYR A 69 -19.27 -7.47 -5.85
N ARG A 70 -18.63 -6.32 -5.86
CA ARG A 70 -18.24 -5.57 -4.66
C ARG A 70 -19.47 -5.20 -3.82
N PHE A 71 -20.54 -4.75 -4.48
CA PHE A 71 -21.78 -4.41 -3.79
C PHE A 71 -22.41 -5.62 -3.08
N LYS A 72 -22.44 -6.79 -3.75
CA LYS A 72 -22.89 -8.05 -3.15
C LYS A 72 -22.03 -8.50 -1.98
N LEU A 73 -20.71 -8.35 -2.11
CA LEU A 73 -19.75 -8.72 -1.08
C LEU A 73 -19.90 -7.87 0.18
N ASP A 74 -20.01 -6.55 0.02
CA ASP A 74 -20.14 -5.60 1.11
C ASP A 74 -21.48 -5.77 1.87
N ARG A 75 -22.49 -6.35 1.23
CA ARG A 75 -23.78 -6.71 1.85
C ARG A 75 -23.80 -8.12 2.48
N GLY A 76 -22.77 -8.90 2.26
CA GLY A 76 -22.72 -10.30 2.71
C GLY A 76 -23.54 -11.28 1.86
N ASP A 77 -24.06 -10.83 0.69
CA ASP A 77 -24.90 -11.65 -0.20
C ASP A 77 -24.07 -12.66 -1.01
N VAL A 78 -22.76 -12.49 -1.05
CA VAL A 78 -21.81 -13.44 -1.62
C VAL A 78 -20.61 -13.56 -0.69
N SER A 79 -20.11 -14.77 -0.51
CA SER A 79 -18.82 -14.96 0.15
C SER A 79 -17.69 -14.46 -0.75
N PRO A 80 -16.58 -13.97 -0.16
CA PRO A 80 -15.40 -13.69 -0.95
C PRO A 80 -15.05 -14.92 -1.77
N VAL A 81 -15.23 -14.85 -3.09
CA VAL A 81 -14.80 -15.93 -3.96
C VAL A 81 -13.29 -15.93 -3.96
N THR A 82 -12.69 -16.71 -3.09
CA THR A 82 -11.30 -17.17 -3.19
C THR A 82 -11.15 -18.17 -4.35
N LYS A 83 -11.81 -17.94 -5.48
CA LYS A 83 -11.36 -18.51 -6.73
C LYS A 83 -10.15 -17.68 -7.13
N SER A 84 -8.98 -18.09 -6.62
CA SER A 84 -7.76 -17.85 -7.38
C SER A 84 -8.08 -18.42 -8.78
N ARG A 85 -8.33 -17.54 -9.76
CA ARG A 85 -8.14 -17.96 -11.14
C ARG A 85 -6.73 -18.53 -11.14
N GLU A 86 -6.57 -19.82 -11.41
CA GLU A 86 -5.27 -20.36 -11.78
C GLU A 86 -4.87 -19.60 -13.05
N ILE A 87 -4.14 -18.54 -12.83
CA ILE A 87 -3.49 -17.81 -13.93
C ILE A 87 -2.46 -18.81 -14.45
N LYS A 88 -2.72 -19.40 -15.58
CA LYS A 88 -1.73 -20.24 -16.27
C LYS A 88 -0.67 -19.28 -16.80
N TYR A 89 0.43 -19.21 -16.09
CA TYR A 89 1.60 -18.46 -16.53
C TYR A 89 2.29 -19.24 -17.67
N GLU A 90 2.64 -18.52 -18.74
CA GLU A 90 3.48 -19.06 -19.80
C GLU A 90 4.94 -18.81 -19.46
N ARG A 91 5.76 -19.86 -19.49
CA ARG A 91 7.20 -19.74 -19.27
C ARG A 91 7.88 -19.29 -20.55
N PRO A 92 8.80 -18.31 -20.50
CA PRO A 92 9.58 -17.90 -21.66
C PRO A 92 10.41 -19.07 -22.20
N LYS A 93 10.50 -19.19 -23.53
CA LYS A 93 11.40 -20.16 -24.16
C LYS A 93 12.85 -19.69 -23.94
N GLU A 94 13.75 -20.63 -23.66
CA GLU A 94 15.17 -20.30 -23.60
C GLU A 94 15.67 -19.82 -24.97
N ASN A 95 16.08 -18.56 -25.07
CA ASN A 95 16.74 -18.05 -26.25
C ASN A 95 18.26 -18.21 -26.11
N LYS A 96 18.85 -19.00 -27.01
CA LYS A 96 20.31 -19.25 -27.07
C LYS A 96 21.12 -18.11 -27.72
N SER A 97 20.51 -17.03 -28.15
CA SER A 97 21.21 -15.93 -28.82
C SER A 97 21.66 -14.84 -27.84
N LEU A 98 22.70 -15.12 -27.11
CA LEU A 98 23.61 -14.08 -26.65
C LEU A 98 24.51 -13.77 -27.85
N THR A 99 24.54 -12.51 -28.26
CA THR A 99 25.25 -12.05 -29.44
C THR A 99 26.77 -12.13 -29.25
N SER A 100 27.54 -12.21 -30.35
CA SER A 100 29.01 -12.12 -30.38
C SER A 100 29.60 -10.80 -29.86
N GLU A 101 28.79 -9.93 -29.24
CA GLU A 101 29.17 -8.63 -28.69
C GLU A 101 29.01 -8.54 -27.16
N VAL A 102 28.91 -9.68 -26.48
CA VAL A 102 28.65 -9.71 -25.00
C VAL A 102 29.73 -8.95 -24.23
N ASP A 103 31.00 -9.10 -24.60
CA ASP A 103 32.13 -8.42 -23.91
C ASP A 103 32.05 -6.90 -24.05
N LYS A 104 31.68 -6.40 -25.25
CA LYS A 104 31.48 -4.96 -25.45
C LYS A 104 30.30 -4.42 -24.63
N PHE A 105 29.23 -5.19 -24.55
CA PHE A 105 28.08 -4.82 -23.77
C PHE A 105 28.42 -4.79 -22.27
N TYR A 106 29.10 -5.78 -21.75
CA TYR A 106 29.51 -5.79 -20.35
C TYR A 106 30.48 -4.66 -20.03
N SER A 107 31.44 -4.35 -20.91
CA SER A 107 32.35 -3.23 -20.74
C SER A 107 31.60 -1.89 -20.73
N TRP A 108 30.61 -1.71 -21.60
CA TRP A 108 29.75 -0.53 -21.61
C TRP A 108 28.92 -0.44 -20.33
N TYR A 109 28.32 -1.56 -19.91
CA TYR A 109 27.48 -1.62 -18.71
C TYR A 109 28.27 -1.29 -17.44
N GLN A 110 29.47 -1.82 -17.33
CA GLN A 110 30.39 -1.52 -16.22
C GLN A 110 30.74 -0.03 -16.18
N LYS A 111 31.08 0.56 -17.32
CA LYS A 111 31.41 1.98 -17.42
C LYS A 111 30.24 2.89 -17.05
N GLU A 112 29.06 2.62 -17.57
CA GLU A 112 27.88 3.49 -17.42
C GLU A 112 27.10 3.24 -16.11
N ARG A 113 27.23 2.03 -15.54
CA ARG A 113 26.42 1.60 -14.42
C ARG A 113 27.22 1.15 -13.19
N GLY A 114 28.52 1.03 -13.32
CA GLY A 114 29.41 0.58 -12.25
C GLY A 114 29.32 -0.89 -11.91
N ILE A 115 28.51 -1.69 -12.61
CA ILE A 115 28.30 -3.12 -12.32
C ILE A 115 29.35 -3.96 -13.05
N ASN A 116 30.06 -4.83 -12.31
CA ASN A 116 31.10 -5.70 -12.85
C ASN A 116 30.52 -6.81 -13.73
N SER A 117 31.29 -7.24 -14.73
CA SER A 117 30.91 -8.32 -15.65
C SER A 117 30.56 -9.63 -14.93
N GLU A 118 31.29 -9.99 -13.86
CA GLU A 118 31.03 -11.18 -13.06
C GLU A 118 29.60 -11.20 -12.47
N ILE A 119 29.09 -10.05 -12.03
CA ILE A 119 27.72 -9.93 -11.54
C ILE A 119 26.73 -10.10 -12.68
N LEU A 120 26.98 -9.47 -13.82
CA LEU A 120 26.11 -9.59 -14.99
C LEU A 120 26.03 -11.02 -15.52
N GLU A 121 27.16 -11.73 -15.53
CA GLU A 121 27.24 -13.16 -15.90
C GLU A 121 26.49 -14.02 -14.89
N LYS A 122 26.74 -13.82 -13.60
CA LYS A 122 26.05 -14.54 -12.51
C LYS A 122 24.53 -14.44 -12.63
N TYR A 123 24.03 -13.24 -12.92
CA TYR A 123 22.59 -12.99 -13.08
C TYR A 123 22.09 -13.21 -14.49
N LYS A 124 22.96 -13.63 -15.42
CA LYS A 124 22.64 -13.90 -16.83
C LYS A 124 21.98 -12.68 -17.51
N VAL A 125 22.46 -11.48 -17.19
CA VAL A 125 21.97 -10.27 -17.86
C VAL A 125 22.35 -10.33 -19.31
N GLY A 126 21.34 -10.30 -20.20
CA GLY A 126 21.52 -10.43 -21.63
C GLY A 126 21.39 -9.11 -22.37
N PHE A 127 21.95 -9.09 -23.56
CA PHE A 127 21.77 -8.03 -24.53
C PHE A 127 21.13 -8.62 -25.80
N THR A 128 20.09 -7.98 -26.29
CA THR A 128 19.38 -8.42 -27.49
C THR A 128 18.96 -7.21 -28.33
N LYS A 129 18.59 -7.46 -29.59
CA LYS A 129 17.94 -6.46 -30.45
C LYS A 129 16.46 -6.82 -30.58
N ARG A 130 15.59 -5.86 -30.34
CA ARG A 130 14.16 -6.00 -30.59
C ARG A 130 13.67 -4.75 -31.33
N ASP A 131 12.98 -4.96 -32.44
CA ASP A 131 12.51 -3.88 -33.32
C ASP A 131 13.62 -2.88 -33.71
N GLY A 132 14.84 -3.41 -33.98
CA GLY A 132 16.02 -2.62 -34.37
C GLY A 132 16.70 -1.84 -33.23
N LYS A 133 16.16 -1.87 -32.00
CA LYS A 133 16.71 -1.20 -30.80
C LYS A 133 17.52 -2.16 -29.93
N ASN A 134 18.56 -1.63 -29.32
CA ASN A 134 19.33 -2.34 -28.32
C ASN A 134 18.50 -2.48 -27.02
N VAL A 135 18.46 -3.68 -26.45
CA VAL A 135 17.64 -4.01 -25.30
C VAL A 135 18.41 -4.84 -24.30
N ILE A 136 18.42 -4.42 -23.04
CA ILE A 136 18.90 -5.20 -21.89
C ILE A 136 17.81 -6.18 -21.51
N ALA A 137 18.16 -7.43 -21.25
CA ALA A 137 17.25 -8.48 -20.81
C ALA A 137 17.64 -9.02 -19.43
N TYR A 138 16.87 -8.71 -18.41
CA TYR A 138 17.00 -9.29 -17.08
C TYR A 138 16.20 -10.59 -17.05
N GLN A 139 16.85 -11.70 -16.66
CA GLN A 139 16.24 -13.02 -16.64
C GLN A 139 15.84 -13.41 -15.22
N TYR A 140 14.57 -13.69 -15.02
CA TYR A 140 13.99 -14.01 -13.73
C TYR A 140 13.89 -15.51 -13.54
N TYR A 141 14.66 -16.04 -12.62
CA TYR A 141 14.69 -17.47 -12.29
C TYR A 141 14.07 -17.73 -10.92
N ASP A 142 13.37 -18.84 -10.79
CA ASP A 142 12.89 -19.32 -9.50
C ASP A 142 14.03 -19.93 -8.66
N GLN A 143 13.75 -20.31 -7.41
CA GLN A 143 14.72 -20.92 -6.50
C GLN A 143 15.28 -22.26 -7.03
N LYS A 144 14.65 -22.88 -8.01
CA LYS A 144 15.12 -24.10 -8.67
C LYS A 144 15.97 -23.83 -9.92
N GLY A 145 16.19 -22.55 -10.24
CA GLY A 145 16.93 -22.14 -11.41
C GLY A 145 16.09 -22.25 -12.72
N VAL A 146 14.77 -22.32 -12.62
CA VAL A 146 13.89 -22.34 -13.80
C VAL A 146 13.49 -20.93 -14.16
N LEU A 147 13.70 -20.56 -15.44
CA LEU A 147 13.30 -19.25 -15.98
C LEU A 147 11.77 -19.14 -15.97
N PHE A 148 11.23 -18.07 -15.34
CA PHE A 148 9.78 -17.83 -15.32
C PHE A 148 9.37 -16.49 -15.93
N ASN A 149 10.28 -15.53 -16.04
CA ASN A 149 10.00 -14.24 -16.67
C ASN A 149 11.27 -13.62 -17.27
N ARG A 150 11.12 -12.62 -18.14
CA ARG A 150 12.16 -11.71 -18.58
C ARG A 150 11.63 -10.29 -18.56
N LYS A 151 12.43 -9.37 -18.05
CA LYS A 151 12.18 -7.94 -18.16
C LYS A 151 13.17 -7.33 -19.12
N TYR A 152 12.65 -6.52 -19.99
CA TYR A 152 13.42 -5.86 -21.03
C TYR A 152 13.49 -4.37 -20.73
N ARG A 153 14.62 -3.76 -21.04
CA ARG A 153 14.87 -2.34 -20.89
C ARG A 153 15.58 -1.79 -22.12
N THR A 154 15.03 -0.74 -22.72
CA THR A 154 15.69 0.00 -23.80
C THR A 154 16.59 1.11 -23.22
N GLU A 155 17.44 1.68 -24.09
CA GLU A 155 18.30 2.83 -23.75
C GLU A 155 17.46 4.06 -23.33
N ASP A 156 16.29 4.26 -23.93
CA ASP A 156 15.32 5.32 -23.63
C ASP A 156 14.42 5.03 -22.40
N LYS A 157 14.84 4.07 -21.54
CA LYS A 157 14.19 3.69 -20.30
C LYS A 157 12.75 3.19 -20.45
N LYS A 158 12.40 2.56 -21.58
CA LYS A 158 11.14 1.81 -21.69
C LYS A 158 11.32 0.40 -21.18
N PHE A 159 10.33 -0.06 -20.42
CA PHE A 159 10.34 -1.38 -19.80
C PHE A 159 9.12 -2.18 -20.23
N TRP A 160 9.32 -3.48 -20.43
CA TRP A 160 8.24 -4.47 -20.58
C TRP A 160 8.73 -5.84 -20.13
N THR A 161 7.79 -6.75 -19.90
CA THR A 161 8.07 -8.15 -19.57
C THR A 161 7.50 -9.08 -20.65
N GLU A 162 7.78 -10.36 -20.52
CA GLU A 162 7.11 -11.37 -21.34
C GLU A 162 5.60 -11.36 -21.05
N LYS A 163 4.83 -11.57 -22.14
CA LYS A 163 3.37 -11.64 -22.02
C LYS A 163 2.98 -12.85 -21.18
N ASP A 164 1.99 -12.67 -20.31
CA ASP A 164 1.43 -13.72 -19.45
C ASP A 164 2.45 -14.45 -18.56
N ALA A 165 3.63 -13.84 -18.32
CA ALA A 165 4.62 -14.37 -17.40
C ALA A 165 4.30 -14.05 -15.95
N GLU A 166 4.76 -14.88 -15.01
CA GLU A 166 4.56 -14.68 -13.59
C GLU A 166 5.29 -13.42 -13.10
N SER A 167 4.60 -12.58 -12.33
CA SER A 167 5.21 -11.42 -11.66
C SER A 167 5.71 -11.83 -10.29
N ASN A 168 7.03 -11.93 -10.14
CA ASN A 168 7.68 -12.28 -8.87
C ASN A 168 9.03 -11.55 -8.78
N PHE A 169 9.72 -11.67 -7.66
CA PHE A 169 11.03 -11.05 -7.44
C PHE A 169 12.09 -11.49 -8.45
N TYR A 170 12.97 -10.56 -8.78
CA TYR A 170 14.25 -10.85 -9.43
C TYR A 170 15.29 -11.26 -8.38
N GLY A 171 16.13 -12.24 -8.70
CA GLY A 171 17.19 -12.71 -7.82
C GLY A 171 16.82 -13.93 -6.94
N LEU A 172 15.63 -14.51 -7.10
CA LEU A 172 15.14 -15.63 -6.26
C LEU A 172 16.06 -16.86 -6.26
N GLN A 173 16.82 -17.10 -7.34
CA GLN A 173 17.72 -18.24 -7.44
C GLN A 173 18.93 -18.17 -6.50
N PHE A 174 19.18 -17.01 -5.88
CA PHE A 174 20.35 -16.77 -5.04
C PHE A 174 20.03 -16.52 -3.56
N ILE A 175 18.75 -16.61 -3.17
CA ILE A 175 18.38 -16.40 -1.77
C ILE A 175 18.50 -17.67 -0.93
N ASP A 176 18.89 -17.49 0.33
CA ASP A 176 18.87 -18.50 1.37
C ASP A 176 17.85 -18.12 2.45
N LEU A 177 16.69 -18.76 2.42
CA LEU A 177 15.59 -18.50 3.37
C LEU A 177 15.91 -18.94 4.81
N LYS A 178 16.99 -19.71 5.03
CA LYS A 178 17.46 -20.03 6.40
C LYS A 178 17.98 -18.81 7.13
N LYS A 179 18.48 -17.80 6.41
CA LYS A 179 18.98 -16.54 7.00
C LYS A 179 17.88 -15.65 7.57
N LYS A 180 16.62 -15.94 7.28
CA LYS A 180 15.43 -15.27 7.83
C LYS A 180 15.31 -13.77 7.57
N TYR A 181 16.14 -13.19 6.70
CA TYR A 181 16.03 -11.81 6.26
C TYR A 181 16.07 -11.68 4.73
N LEU A 182 15.57 -10.57 4.23
CA LEU A 182 15.69 -10.15 2.83
C LEU A 182 16.08 -8.68 2.77
N ILE A 183 16.86 -8.33 1.75
CA ILE A 183 17.03 -6.94 1.30
C ILE A 183 16.23 -6.83 -0.01
N VAL A 184 15.30 -5.90 -0.08
CA VAL A 184 14.45 -5.71 -1.27
C VAL A 184 14.67 -4.31 -1.80
N CYS A 185 15.06 -4.20 -3.07
CA CYS A 185 15.27 -2.94 -3.76
C CYS A 185 14.28 -2.75 -4.93
N GLU A 186 14.26 -1.54 -5.48
CA GLU A 186 13.30 -1.17 -6.51
C GLU A 186 13.66 -1.66 -7.91
N GLY A 187 14.95 -1.67 -8.24
CA GLY A 187 15.47 -2.00 -9.56
C GLY A 187 16.45 -3.17 -9.58
N GLU A 188 16.59 -3.79 -10.76
CA GLU A 188 17.54 -4.90 -10.97
C GLU A 188 19.00 -4.42 -10.84
N ASP A 189 19.29 -3.18 -11.27
CA ASP A 189 20.63 -2.60 -11.16
C ASP A 189 21.00 -2.31 -9.69
N ASP A 190 20.03 -1.97 -8.85
CA ASP A 190 20.26 -1.77 -7.41
C ASP A 190 20.56 -3.08 -6.71
N LEU A 191 19.85 -4.14 -7.09
CA LEU A 191 20.19 -5.49 -6.63
C LEU A 191 21.62 -5.84 -7.01
N HIS A 192 22.03 -5.63 -8.26
CA HIS A 192 23.39 -5.93 -8.71
C HIS A 192 24.44 -5.12 -7.92
N ALA A 193 24.17 -3.84 -7.66
CA ALA A 193 25.05 -2.98 -6.86
C ALA A 193 25.19 -3.50 -5.41
N LEU A 194 24.10 -3.84 -4.75
CA LEU A 194 24.14 -4.42 -3.40
C LEU A 194 24.90 -5.75 -3.36
N VAL A 195 24.69 -6.62 -4.35
CA VAL A 195 25.42 -7.88 -4.46
C VAL A 195 26.90 -7.63 -4.72
N GLN A 196 27.25 -6.61 -5.50
CA GLN A 196 28.65 -6.22 -5.73
C GLN A 196 29.31 -5.66 -4.47
N TYR A 197 28.58 -4.97 -3.60
CA TYR A 197 29.01 -4.63 -2.24
C TYR A 197 29.21 -5.85 -1.32
N GLY A 198 28.73 -7.03 -1.75
CA GLY A 198 28.86 -8.30 -1.01
C GLY A 198 27.65 -8.62 -0.12
N PHE A 199 26.53 -7.94 -0.31
CA PHE A 199 25.30 -8.30 0.39
C PHE A 199 24.65 -9.54 -0.23
N GLU A 200 24.06 -10.36 0.62
CA GLU A 200 23.35 -11.57 0.25
C GLU A 200 21.84 -11.40 0.47
N ASN A 201 21.04 -12.36 -0.01
CA ASN A 201 19.59 -12.33 0.12
C ASN A 201 18.94 -11.04 -0.43
N VAL A 202 19.49 -10.52 -1.53
CA VAL A 202 18.98 -9.32 -2.18
C VAL A 202 17.99 -9.70 -3.27
N LEU A 203 16.84 -9.06 -3.27
CA LEU A 203 15.78 -9.20 -4.27
C LEU A 203 15.40 -7.84 -4.85
N SER A 204 14.89 -7.82 -6.07
CA SER A 204 14.29 -6.63 -6.66
C SER A 204 12.84 -6.86 -7.05
N VAL A 205 11.99 -5.83 -6.89
CA VAL A 205 10.61 -5.87 -7.38
C VAL A 205 10.55 -5.68 -8.90
N PRO A 206 9.64 -6.36 -9.63
CA PRO A 206 9.69 -6.39 -11.10
C PRO A 206 9.25 -5.10 -11.78
N TYR A 207 8.38 -4.29 -11.17
CA TYR A 207 7.75 -3.12 -11.81
C TYR A 207 7.88 -1.84 -11.00
N GLY A 208 8.92 -1.73 -10.17
CA GLY A 208 9.16 -0.57 -9.31
C GLY A 208 8.29 -0.52 -8.05
N ALA A 209 8.44 0.59 -7.34
CA ALA A 209 7.84 0.82 -6.03
C ALA A 209 6.32 0.63 -6.02
N GLY A 210 5.81 -0.13 -5.07
CA GLY A 210 4.37 -0.34 -4.87
C GLY A 210 3.77 -1.54 -5.60
N ASN A 211 4.52 -2.23 -6.46
CA ASN A 211 4.08 -3.48 -7.05
C ASN A 211 4.31 -4.66 -6.10
N TYR A 212 3.24 -5.35 -5.79
CA TYR A 212 3.22 -6.49 -4.91
C TYR A 212 2.29 -7.57 -5.48
N SER A 213 2.82 -8.75 -5.73
CA SER A 213 2.06 -9.87 -6.29
C SER A 213 1.83 -10.97 -5.24
N PRO A 214 0.78 -11.78 -5.39
CA PRO A 214 0.57 -12.95 -4.51
C PRO A 214 1.71 -13.97 -4.54
N ALA A 215 2.50 -14.01 -5.61
CA ALA A 215 3.67 -14.90 -5.71
C ALA A 215 4.76 -14.50 -4.72
N MET A 216 4.92 -13.20 -4.46
CA MET A 216 5.88 -12.67 -3.47
C MET A 216 5.55 -13.08 -2.04
N ASP A 217 4.26 -13.22 -1.69
CA ASP A 217 3.81 -13.65 -0.37
C ASP A 217 4.47 -14.94 0.11
N ARG A 218 4.69 -15.89 -0.80
CA ARG A 218 5.28 -17.19 -0.47
C ARG A 218 6.70 -17.04 0.07
N ILE A 219 7.45 -16.06 -0.41
CA ILE A 219 8.82 -15.77 0.02
C ILE A 219 8.78 -14.93 1.30
N ILE A 220 7.98 -13.87 1.29
CA ILE A 220 7.87 -12.91 2.40
C ILE A 220 7.42 -13.58 3.70
N LYS A 221 6.53 -14.58 3.63
CA LYS A 221 6.04 -15.32 4.81
C LYS A 221 7.10 -16.20 5.47
N GLN A 222 8.21 -16.50 4.78
CA GLN A 222 9.26 -17.37 5.28
C GLN A 222 10.41 -16.64 6.00
N VAL A 223 10.38 -15.30 6.00
CA VAL A 223 11.41 -14.46 6.60
C VAL A 223 10.85 -13.62 7.74
N ASP A 224 11.71 -13.24 8.67
CA ASP A 224 11.37 -12.52 9.87
C ASP A 224 11.63 -11.01 9.72
N GLU A 225 12.62 -10.63 8.88
CA GLU A 225 13.01 -9.24 8.62
C GLU A 225 13.13 -8.95 7.13
N ILE A 226 12.71 -7.74 6.74
CA ILE A 226 12.82 -7.23 5.37
C ILE A 226 13.36 -5.81 5.41
N PHE A 227 14.52 -5.61 4.80
CA PHE A 227 15.14 -4.31 4.63
C PHE A 227 14.73 -3.76 3.25
N LEU A 228 13.92 -2.70 3.24
CA LEU A 228 13.46 -2.05 2.01
C LEU A 228 14.46 -0.96 1.63
N CYS A 229 15.22 -1.21 0.58
CA CYS A 229 16.24 -0.33 0.04
C CYS A 229 15.74 0.25 -1.30
N PHE A 230 14.67 1.07 -1.23
CA PHE A 230 14.04 1.69 -2.39
C PHE A 230 14.65 3.07 -2.66
N ASP A 231 14.32 3.65 -3.80
CA ASP A 231 14.83 4.97 -4.20
C ASP A 231 14.59 6.01 -3.08
N ASN A 232 15.61 6.79 -2.78
CA ASN A 232 15.55 7.86 -1.78
C ASN A 232 14.93 9.13 -2.38
N ASP A 233 13.77 8.98 -3.02
CA ASP A 233 12.93 10.08 -3.49
C ASP A 233 11.49 9.87 -2.99
N PRO A 234 10.60 10.89 -3.05
CA PRO A 234 9.23 10.77 -2.52
C PRO A 234 8.44 9.58 -3.08
N THR A 235 8.64 9.25 -4.36
CA THR A 235 7.93 8.14 -5.01
C THR A 235 8.43 6.78 -4.53
N GLY A 236 9.74 6.60 -4.42
CA GLY A 236 10.36 5.38 -3.90
C GLY A 236 9.99 5.15 -2.44
N GLN A 237 10.03 6.21 -1.61
CA GLN A 237 9.67 6.13 -0.19
C GLN A 237 8.17 5.81 0.03
N GLU A 238 7.28 6.40 -0.76
CA GLU A 238 5.86 6.02 -0.76
C GLU A 238 5.65 4.57 -1.21
N GLY A 239 6.41 4.13 -2.20
CA GLY A 239 6.40 2.76 -2.68
C GLY A 239 6.90 1.76 -1.64
N ALA A 240 7.99 2.08 -0.91
CA ALA A 240 8.50 1.28 0.19
C ALA A 240 7.43 1.12 1.29
N ARG A 241 6.73 2.20 1.64
CA ARG A 241 5.63 2.16 2.60
C ARG A 241 4.49 1.25 2.14
N LYS A 242 4.01 1.42 0.89
CA LYS A 242 2.96 0.57 0.32
C LYS A 242 3.35 -0.91 0.26
N PHE A 243 4.62 -1.19 -0.01
CA PHE A 243 5.15 -2.54 0.02
C PHE A 243 5.13 -3.09 1.46
N ALA A 244 5.61 -2.32 2.43
CA ALA A 244 5.65 -2.70 3.84
C ALA A 244 4.25 -2.96 4.42
N GLU A 245 3.23 -2.18 4.04
CA GLU A 245 1.83 -2.40 4.42
C GLU A 245 1.30 -3.75 3.97
N LYS A 246 1.68 -4.20 2.77
CA LYS A 246 1.28 -5.51 2.23
C LYS A 246 2.12 -6.67 2.80
N ALA A 247 3.42 -6.44 2.98
CA ALA A 247 4.35 -7.45 3.50
C ALA A 247 4.24 -7.65 5.02
N GLY A 248 3.73 -6.64 5.75
CA GLY A 248 3.62 -6.57 7.20
C GLY A 248 4.61 -5.56 7.80
N LEU A 249 4.10 -4.39 8.20
CA LEU A 249 4.90 -3.29 8.77
C LEU A 249 5.89 -3.71 9.85
N PRO A 250 5.52 -4.61 10.82
CA PRO A 250 6.42 -4.95 11.93
C PRO A 250 7.73 -5.61 11.51
N LYS A 251 7.78 -6.26 10.35
CA LYS A 251 9.00 -6.93 9.88
C LYS A 251 9.75 -6.15 8.81
N CYS A 252 9.20 -5.02 8.36
CA CYS A 252 9.81 -4.17 7.35
C CYS A 252 10.56 -3.01 7.99
N LYS A 253 11.80 -2.80 7.54
CA LYS A 253 12.66 -1.69 7.94
C LYS A 253 13.00 -0.87 6.70
N ASN A 254 12.95 0.46 6.83
CA ASN A 254 13.29 1.40 5.75
C ASN A 254 14.78 1.72 5.78
N VAL A 255 15.48 1.41 4.71
CA VAL A 255 16.89 1.77 4.51
C VAL A 255 16.96 3.08 3.75
N ILE A 256 17.63 4.07 4.32
CA ILE A 256 17.88 5.35 3.65
C ILE A 256 19.36 5.40 3.27
N LEU A 257 19.62 5.37 1.97
CA LEU A 257 20.97 5.45 1.43
C LEU A 257 21.45 6.90 1.27
N PRO A 258 22.79 7.15 1.22
CA PRO A 258 23.33 8.51 1.06
C PRO A 258 23.03 9.14 -0.29
N PHE A 259 22.76 8.36 -1.32
CA PHE A 259 22.35 8.79 -2.64
C PHE A 259 20.96 8.26 -3.00
N LYS A 260 20.51 8.53 -4.21
CA LYS A 260 19.16 8.19 -4.66
C LYS A 260 18.86 6.68 -4.57
N ASP A 261 19.79 5.86 -5.06
CA ASP A 261 19.64 4.42 -5.16
C ASP A 261 20.99 3.71 -4.88
N ALA A 262 20.97 2.39 -4.72
CA ALA A 262 22.17 1.60 -4.43
C ALA A 262 23.19 1.62 -5.59
N ARG A 263 22.72 1.69 -6.82
CA ARG A 263 23.57 1.82 -8.00
C ARG A 263 24.28 3.18 -8.03
N GLU A 264 23.60 4.25 -7.66
CA GLU A 264 24.22 5.57 -7.56
C GLU A 264 25.29 5.61 -6.47
N CYS A 265 25.02 5.00 -5.31
CA CYS A 265 26.03 4.82 -4.25
C CYS A 265 27.30 4.13 -4.78
N LEU A 266 27.14 3.10 -5.63
CA LEU A 266 28.26 2.39 -6.24
C LEU A 266 29.05 3.28 -7.22
N LEU A 267 28.36 4.06 -8.05
CA LEU A 267 28.99 5.00 -8.99
C LEU A 267 29.74 6.13 -8.27
N GLN A 268 29.20 6.59 -7.12
CA GLN A 268 29.83 7.60 -6.26
C GLN A 268 30.89 7.01 -5.32
N GLN A 269 31.22 5.73 -5.47
CA GLN A 269 32.25 5.03 -4.69
C GLN A 269 32.01 5.12 -3.18
N VAL A 270 30.76 5.09 -2.73
CA VAL A 270 30.43 4.99 -1.31
C VAL A 270 31.06 3.74 -0.71
N HIS A 271 31.74 3.88 0.44
CA HIS A 271 32.39 2.74 1.07
C HIS A 271 31.34 1.72 1.56
N LYS A 272 31.68 0.45 1.48
CA LYS A 272 30.83 -0.66 1.92
C LYS A 272 30.33 -0.49 3.35
N ASP A 273 31.20 -0.08 4.27
CA ASP A 273 30.87 0.08 5.70
C ASP A 273 29.75 1.10 5.91
N GLN A 274 29.66 2.12 5.04
CA GLN A 274 28.54 3.09 5.10
C GLN A 274 27.22 2.41 4.74
N ILE A 275 27.19 1.60 3.68
CA ILE A 275 25.99 0.87 3.27
C ILE A 275 25.59 -0.16 4.35
N GLU A 276 26.57 -0.84 4.96
CA GLU A 276 26.31 -1.74 6.09
C GLU A 276 25.73 -1.01 7.30
N PHE A 277 26.25 0.18 7.61
CA PHE A 277 25.72 1.02 8.68
C PHE A 277 24.27 1.47 8.38
N ASP A 278 23.99 1.91 7.16
CA ASP A 278 22.66 2.37 6.75
C ASP A 278 21.61 1.24 6.83
N ILE A 279 21.98 0.01 6.42
CA ILE A 279 21.12 -1.16 6.56
C ILE A 279 20.94 -1.52 8.05
N ALA A 280 22.00 -1.50 8.85
CA ALA A 280 21.93 -1.83 10.27
C ALA A 280 21.10 -0.80 11.07
N SER A 281 21.16 0.47 10.68
CA SER A 281 20.42 1.57 11.31
C SER A 281 18.98 1.78 10.77
N ALA A 282 18.54 0.93 9.83
CA ALA A 282 17.24 1.03 9.18
C ALA A 282 16.09 1.07 10.18
N GLN A 283 15.19 2.04 9.99
CA GLN A 283 14.06 2.26 10.88
C GLN A 283 12.85 1.40 10.50
N GLN A 284 12.21 0.81 11.50
CA GLN A 284 11.00 0.02 11.30
C GLN A 284 9.84 0.91 10.81
N PHE A 285 9.09 0.44 9.81
CA PHE A 285 7.84 1.10 9.43
C PHE A 285 6.82 0.99 10.56
N ARG A 286 6.14 2.08 10.84
CA ARG A 286 5.12 2.18 11.89
C ARG A 286 3.77 2.58 11.29
N HIS A 287 2.70 2.16 11.93
CA HIS A 287 1.40 2.78 11.70
C HIS A 287 1.47 4.24 12.16
N GLU A 288 0.97 5.16 11.35
CA GLU A 288 0.95 6.60 11.68
C GLU A 288 0.17 6.89 12.97
N GLU A 289 -0.82 6.04 13.27
CA GLU A 289 -1.66 6.13 14.47
C GLU A 289 -0.99 5.58 15.74
N ILE A 290 0.14 4.86 15.62
CA ILE A 290 0.85 4.27 16.76
C ILE A 290 2.07 5.12 17.09
N VAL A 291 1.94 5.95 18.12
CA VAL A 291 3.02 6.79 18.64
C VAL A 291 3.68 6.10 19.85
N LYS A 292 5.00 6.09 19.91
CA LYS A 292 5.68 5.57 21.11
C LYS A 292 5.40 6.47 22.30
N ALA A 293 5.20 5.88 23.49
CA ALA A 293 4.98 6.65 24.71
C ALA A 293 6.11 7.68 25.00
N ASN A 294 7.36 7.35 24.64
CA ASN A 294 8.49 8.28 24.77
C ASN A 294 8.39 9.50 23.85
N ASP A 295 7.82 9.34 22.65
CA ASP A 295 7.67 10.45 21.70
C ASP A 295 6.57 11.42 22.15
N LEU A 296 5.65 10.96 23.01
CA LEU A 296 4.60 11.78 23.65
C LEU A 296 5.04 12.46 24.94
N LYS A 297 6.24 12.16 25.46
CA LYS A 297 6.68 12.64 26.78
C LYS A 297 6.66 14.15 26.90
N ASP A 298 7.20 14.85 25.91
CA ASP A 298 7.30 16.31 25.94
C ASP A 298 5.93 16.97 25.78
N ASP A 299 5.06 16.42 24.95
CA ASP A 299 3.69 16.90 24.78
C ASP A 299 2.85 16.60 26.03
N PHE A 300 3.04 15.44 26.65
CA PHE A 300 2.43 15.11 27.92
C PHE A 300 2.92 16.02 29.06
N MET A 301 4.20 16.31 29.13
CA MET A 301 4.75 17.25 30.13
C MET A 301 4.27 18.68 29.91
N LYS A 302 4.11 19.12 28.67
CA LYS A 302 3.47 20.40 28.32
C LYS A 302 2.00 20.41 28.78
N PHE A 303 1.26 19.33 28.47
CA PHE A 303 -0.13 19.20 28.89
C PHE A 303 -0.31 19.28 30.41
N ILE A 304 0.56 18.59 31.19
CA ILE A 304 0.50 18.63 32.68
C ILE A 304 0.84 20.03 33.21
N ARG A 305 1.80 20.76 32.57
CA ARG A 305 2.21 22.11 32.99
C ARG A 305 1.22 23.19 32.62
N ASP A 306 0.32 22.91 31.68
CA ASP A 306 -0.71 23.85 31.22
C ASP A 306 -1.94 23.77 32.13
N GLU A 307 -1.81 24.39 33.33
CA GLU A 307 -2.87 24.43 34.34
C GLU A 307 -4.20 25.02 33.80
N GLY A 308 -4.14 25.88 32.78
CA GLY A 308 -5.34 26.45 32.14
C GLY A 308 -6.16 25.44 31.34
N ARG A 309 -5.56 24.35 30.84
CA ARG A 309 -6.25 23.26 30.14
C ARG A 309 -6.90 22.25 31.06
N LEU A 310 -6.37 22.10 32.29
CA LEU A 310 -6.93 21.19 33.30
C LEU A 310 -8.12 21.79 34.06
N SER A 311 -8.23 23.11 34.12
CA SER A 311 -9.38 23.81 34.69
C SER A 311 -10.43 24.09 33.62
N GLY A 312 -11.59 23.45 33.74
CA GLY A 312 -12.73 23.73 32.90
C GLY A 312 -13.44 25.05 33.25
N ARG A 313 -14.37 25.47 32.41
CA ARG A 313 -15.23 26.62 32.73
C ARG A 313 -16.20 26.26 33.81
N ALA A 314 -16.29 27.08 34.85
CA ALA A 314 -17.18 26.86 35.99
C ALA A 314 -18.63 27.04 35.57
N ILE A 315 -19.50 26.11 36.01
CA ILE A 315 -20.97 26.21 35.92
C ILE A 315 -21.56 26.73 37.22
N ARG A 316 -22.87 27.03 37.26
CA ARG A 316 -23.56 27.53 38.45
C ARG A 316 -23.77 26.51 39.54
N MET A 317 -22.79 25.58 39.72
CA MET A 317 -22.79 24.56 40.79
C MET A 317 -21.40 24.50 41.42
N PRO A 318 -21.13 25.31 42.48
CA PRO A 318 -19.79 25.42 43.07
C PRO A 318 -19.22 24.09 43.55
N GLU A 319 -20.02 23.25 44.19
CA GLU A 319 -19.55 21.96 44.69
C GLU A 319 -19.26 20.96 43.58
N PHE A 320 -20.03 20.99 42.48
CA PHE A 320 -19.75 20.22 41.28
C PHE A 320 -18.42 20.68 40.62
N ASN A 321 -18.22 21.98 40.52
CA ASN A 321 -16.97 22.51 39.96
C ASN A 321 -15.74 22.12 40.79
N LYS A 322 -15.84 22.03 42.11
CA LYS A 322 -14.74 21.56 42.97
C LYS A 322 -14.36 20.11 42.67
N ILE A 323 -15.36 19.26 42.38
CA ILE A 323 -15.16 17.82 42.19
C ILE A 323 -14.68 17.56 40.74
N VAL A 324 -15.33 18.17 39.72
CA VAL A 324 -15.14 17.86 38.31
C VAL A 324 -14.15 18.82 37.61
N GLY A 325 -13.85 19.96 38.27
CA GLY A 325 -12.95 20.99 37.69
C GLY A 325 -13.59 21.82 36.59
N GLY A 326 -14.93 21.82 36.47
CA GLY A 326 -15.68 22.56 35.44
C GLY A 326 -15.92 21.77 34.15
N ILE A 327 -16.47 22.44 33.13
CA ILE A 327 -16.76 21.87 31.80
C ILE A 327 -15.59 22.16 30.86
N ARG A 328 -15.10 21.14 30.18
CA ARG A 328 -14.02 21.25 29.17
C ARG A 328 -14.55 20.88 27.79
N THR A 329 -14.01 21.52 26.77
CA THR A 329 -14.27 21.16 25.37
C THR A 329 -13.62 19.82 25.05
N SER A 330 -14.20 19.07 24.12
CA SER A 330 -13.71 17.77 23.66
C SER A 330 -13.76 16.63 24.71
N GLU A 331 -14.54 16.81 25.80
CA GLU A 331 -14.79 15.76 26.78
C GLU A 331 -16.21 15.18 26.67
N LEU A 332 -16.34 13.87 26.85
CA LEU A 332 -17.63 13.18 26.95
C LEU A 332 -18.04 13.06 28.41
N THR A 333 -19.14 13.68 28.78
CA THR A 333 -19.72 13.54 30.12
C THR A 333 -20.91 12.57 30.08
N ILE A 334 -20.87 11.51 30.90
CA ILE A 334 -21.95 10.52 31.03
C ILE A 334 -22.68 10.76 32.33
N LEU A 335 -23.99 11.07 32.27
CA LEU A 335 -24.88 11.23 33.45
C LEU A 335 -25.69 9.98 33.65
N THR A 336 -25.51 9.31 34.78
CA THR A 336 -26.24 8.09 35.15
C THR A 336 -27.13 8.29 36.41
N GLY A 337 -28.16 7.49 36.55
CA GLY A 337 -29.06 7.50 37.71
C GLY A 337 -30.39 6.82 37.41
N TYR A 338 -31.16 6.52 38.46
CA TYR A 338 -32.48 5.87 38.35
C TYR A 338 -33.50 6.76 37.60
N THR A 339 -34.52 6.14 37.02
CA THR A 339 -35.63 6.83 36.39
C THR A 339 -36.31 7.77 37.40
N GLY A 340 -36.74 8.97 36.97
CA GLY A 340 -37.40 9.98 37.80
C GLY A 340 -36.47 10.80 38.72
N ARG A 341 -35.15 10.61 38.67
CA ARG A 341 -34.18 11.34 39.56
C ARG A 341 -33.62 12.61 38.95
N GLY A 342 -34.27 13.20 37.96
CA GLY A 342 -33.92 14.52 37.43
C GLY A 342 -32.76 14.58 36.45
N LYS A 343 -32.34 13.43 35.86
CA LYS A 343 -31.25 13.42 34.83
C LYS A 343 -31.50 14.39 33.70
N THR A 344 -32.69 14.35 33.12
CA THR A 344 -33.07 15.24 31.99
C THR A 344 -33.06 16.72 32.41
N THR A 345 -33.57 17.01 33.63
CA THR A 345 -33.57 18.37 34.19
C THR A 345 -32.13 18.87 34.40
N PHE A 346 -31.24 18.00 34.93
CA PHE A 346 -29.84 18.33 35.08
C PHE A 346 -29.17 18.58 33.72
N ALA A 347 -29.37 17.70 32.74
CA ALA A 347 -28.81 17.82 31.41
C ALA A 347 -29.28 19.11 30.72
N TYR A 348 -30.56 19.46 30.82
CA TYR A 348 -31.11 20.71 30.29
C TYR A 348 -30.45 21.95 30.91
N ASN A 349 -30.35 22.00 32.25
CA ASN A 349 -29.70 23.09 32.93
C ASN A 349 -28.20 23.16 32.62
N PHE A 350 -27.56 21.99 32.45
CA PHE A 350 -26.15 21.91 32.10
C PHE A 350 -25.87 22.54 30.72
N VAL A 351 -26.69 22.23 29.69
CA VAL A 351 -26.60 22.86 28.35
C VAL A 351 -26.80 24.36 28.45
N ARG A 352 -27.83 24.80 29.18
CA ARG A 352 -28.09 26.22 29.38
C ARG A 352 -26.93 26.98 30.04
N TRP A 353 -26.32 26.40 31.08
CA TRP A 353 -25.13 26.98 31.70
C TRP A 353 -23.89 26.96 30.80
N ALA A 354 -23.74 25.94 29.96
CA ALA A 354 -22.70 25.88 28.98
C ALA A 354 -22.82 26.99 27.91
N GLU A 355 -24.04 27.29 27.46
CA GLU A 355 -24.33 28.40 26.57
C GLU A 355 -24.01 29.76 27.21
N GLU A 356 -24.42 29.97 28.46
CA GLU A 356 -24.15 31.21 29.22
C GLU A 356 -22.64 31.50 29.35
N ILE A 357 -21.79 30.47 29.48
CA ILE A 357 -20.33 30.62 29.55
C ILE A 357 -19.65 30.63 28.17
N GLY A 358 -20.44 30.62 27.08
CA GLY A 358 -19.96 30.73 25.70
C GLY A 358 -19.25 29.46 25.20
N SER A 359 -19.61 28.29 25.70
CA SER A 359 -19.23 27.00 25.14
C SER A 359 -20.09 26.72 23.90
N LYS A 360 -19.46 26.48 22.77
CA LYS A 360 -20.14 26.01 21.53
C LYS A 360 -20.16 24.51 21.49
#